data_28b21756c24562cc03ca27b0352768e6
#
_entry.id   28b21756c24562cc03ca27b0352768e6
#
_cell.length_a   1.000
_cell.length_b   1.000
_cell.length_c   1.000
_cell.angle_alpha   90.00
_cell.angle_beta   90.00
_cell.angle_gamma   90.00
#
_symmetry.space_group_name_H-M   'P 1'
#
loop_
_entity.id
_entity.type
_entity.pdbx_description
1 polymer ?
#
loop_
_entity_poly.entity_id
_entity_poly.type
_entity_poly.pdbx_seq_one_letter_code
_entity_poly.pdbx_strand_id
1 'polypeptide(L)'
;MLGQDEHTEQYSSQIATIMPLLLHIAQSYGGRMSDTAVRFVDVKNITRWAAQEGVENIMLGMIDYIEADFRRWPVFDKCARIGSHSDVGVIELMPTSDGQEYGFKYVNGHPSNPASGHQTVTAFGVLADVATGYPTFWSEMTVLTALRTAATSAMVAKHLARPDSATLALIGNGTQSEFQALAMRAALGINSLRIWDTDPAAMQKFVGNAEPLGFDVYVASSAHDAVRGADIVTTCTADKASATILTADMIEPGMHINAIGGDCPGKTELDAAILTLGDVFVEFPEQTWIEGEIQQMPADFPITELWQVLLGEAAGRTSPDQITIFDSVGFAIEDFAALRYLRDAVDGTDFYALVDLIADPSDPKNLFGLVADARVPVLSGGA
;
A
#
# COMPACT_ATOMS: atom_id res chain seq x y z
N MET A 1 -28.26 20.41 56.00
CA MET A 1 -28.19 19.00 55.61
C MET A 1 -29.57 18.58 55.16
N LEU A 2 -29.88 18.66 53.91
CA LEU A 2 -31.03 18.07 53.18
C LEU A 2 -30.97 18.67 51.75
N GLY A 3 -30.49 17.94 50.78
CA GLY A 3 -30.44 18.42 49.40
C GLY A 3 -29.57 17.59 48.44
N GLN A 4 -29.11 16.40 48.84
CA GLN A 4 -28.29 15.54 47.98
C GLN A 4 -28.96 14.23 47.51
N ASP A 5 -30.12 13.88 48.07
CA ASP A 5 -30.74 12.58 47.77
C ASP A 5 -31.75 12.61 46.60
N GLU A 6 -32.36 13.74 46.28
CA GLU A 6 -33.36 13.82 45.22
C GLU A 6 -32.77 13.71 43.79
N HIS A 7 -31.54 14.19 43.59
CA HIS A 7 -30.89 14.10 42.26
C HIS A 7 -30.41 12.66 41.94
N THR A 8 -30.02 11.89 42.93
CA THR A 8 -29.52 10.51 42.76
C THR A 8 -30.67 9.55 42.45
N GLU A 9 -31.85 9.73 43.05
CA GLU A 9 -33.03 8.92 42.73
C GLU A 9 -33.61 9.21 41.34
N GLN A 10 -33.56 10.45 40.89
CA GLN A 10 -34.03 10.83 39.56
C GLN A 10 -33.15 10.27 38.42
N TYR A 11 -31.83 10.21 38.62
CA TYR A 11 -30.90 9.57 37.68
C TYR A 11 -31.05 8.05 37.67
N SER A 12 -31.23 7.38 38.79
CA SER A 12 -31.44 5.93 38.83
C SER A 12 -32.78 5.52 38.22
N SER A 13 -33.83 6.35 38.35
CA SER A 13 -35.14 6.12 37.73
C SER A 13 -35.09 6.27 36.19
N GLN A 14 -34.32 7.24 35.67
CA GLN A 14 -34.13 7.41 34.22
C GLN A 14 -33.29 6.29 33.63
N ILE A 15 -32.23 5.82 34.30
CA ILE A 15 -31.42 4.68 33.85
C ILE A 15 -32.27 3.39 33.86
N ALA A 16 -33.11 3.17 34.85
CA ALA A 16 -33.99 2.01 34.89
C ALA A 16 -35.06 1.99 33.79
N THR A 17 -35.43 3.16 33.27
CA THR A 17 -36.41 3.29 32.15
C THR A 17 -35.74 3.16 30.77
N ILE A 18 -34.49 3.61 30.67
CA ILE A 18 -33.75 3.59 29.38
C ILE A 18 -33.04 2.24 29.13
N MET A 19 -32.59 1.55 30.17
CA MET A 19 -31.92 0.24 30.08
C MET A 19 -32.78 -0.84 29.38
N PRO A 20 -34.08 -1.02 29.68
CA PRO A 20 -34.91 -1.98 28.93
C PRO A 20 -35.09 -1.58 27.47
N LEU A 21 -35.14 -0.28 27.15
CA LEU A 21 -35.26 0.22 25.76
C LEU A 21 -33.97 -0.01 24.97
N LEU A 22 -32.83 0.23 25.59
CA LEU A 22 -31.52 -0.07 25.02
C LEU A 22 -31.28 -1.58 24.83
N LEU A 23 -31.70 -2.39 25.81
CA LEU A 23 -31.69 -3.86 25.71
C LEU A 23 -32.66 -4.36 24.64
N HIS A 24 -33.82 -3.74 24.48
CA HIS A 24 -34.78 -4.10 23.42
C HIS A 24 -34.30 -3.66 22.05
N ILE A 25 -33.64 -2.51 21.94
CA ILE A 25 -32.97 -2.06 20.72
C ILE A 25 -31.79 -2.98 20.41
N ALA A 26 -30.94 -3.33 21.37
CA ALA A 26 -29.85 -4.29 21.19
C ALA A 26 -30.37 -5.70 20.83
N GLN A 27 -31.50 -6.14 21.38
CA GLN A 27 -32.15 -7.41 21.01
C GLN A 27 -32.89 -7.35 19.67
N SER A 28 -33.37 -6.17 19.26
CA SER A 28 -34.00 -5.99 17.93
C SER A 28 -32.96 -5.85 16.81
N TYR A 29 -31.75 -5.41 17.13
CA TYR A 29 -30.56 -5.45 16.25
C TYR A 29 -29.65 -6.65 16.51
N GLY A 30 -30.00 -7.51 17.47
CA GLY A 30 -29.39 -8.82 17.72
C GLY A 30 -29.89 -9.89 16.73
N GLY A 31 -30.01 -9.53 15.45
CA GLY A 31 -29.98 -10.50 14.37
C GLY A 31 -28.70 -11.33 14.53
N ARG A 32 -28.77 -12.65 14.37
CA ARG A 32 -27.58 -13.51 14.21
C ARG A 32 -26.58 -12.73 13.38
N MET A 33 -25.38 -12.45 13.92
CA MET A 33 -24.25 -12.08 13.06
C MET A 33 -24.16 -13.24 12.06
N SER A 34 -24.46 -12.97 10.82
CA SER A 34 -24.39 -13.99 9.77
C SER A 34 -22.95 -14.48 9.72
N ASP A 35 -22.75 -15.79 9.55
CA ASP A 35 -21.42 -16.36 9.27
C ASP A 35 -20.79 -15.77 7.99
N THR A 36 -21.52 -14.86 7.31
CA THR A 36 -21.17 -14.16 6.07
C THR A 36 -20.70 -12.71 6.26
N ALA A 37 -20.58 -12.22 7.51
CA ALA A 37 -20.05 -10.88 7.77
C ALA A 37 -18.57 -10.78 7.40
N VAL A 38 -18.22 -9.78 6.58
CA VAL A 38 -16.86 -9.55 6.10
C VAL A 38 -16.13 -8.60 7.05
N ARG A 39 -14.89 -8.94 7.42
CA ARG A 39 -14.03 -8.04 8.20
C ARG A 39 -13.59 -6.87 7.33
N PHE A 40 -13.78 -5.65 7.82
CA PHE A 40 -13.43 -4.41 7.15
C PHE A 40 -12.49 -3.56 8.00
N VAL A 41 -11.32 -3.25 7.48
CA VAL A 41 -10.37 -2.31 8.08
C VAL A 41 -10.53 -0.96 7.38
N ASP A 42 -11.16 -0.01 8.06
CA ASP A 42 -11.31 1.37 7.59
C ASP A 42 -10.08 2.24 7.92
N VAL A 43 -10.07 3.50 7.43
CA VAL A 43 -8.97 4.45 7.67
C VAL A 43 -8.66 4.63 9.15
N LYS A 44 -9.69 4.70 10.00
CA LYS A 44 -9.52 4.87 11.45
C LYS A 44 -8.83 3.67 12.07
N ASN A 45 -9.22 2.47 11.66
CA ASN A 45 -8.67 1.24 12.21
C ASN A 45 -7.24 0.99 11.73
N ILE A 46 -6.93 1.19 10.45
CA ILE A 46 -5.56 1.02 9.95
C ILE A 46 -4.60 2.03 10.58
N THR A 47 -5.03 3.27 10.82
CA THR A 47 -4.18 4.28 11.48
C THR A 47 -3.98 3.99 12.96
N ARG A 48 -4.99 3.48 13.67
CA ARG A 48 -4.85 3.02 15.06
C ARG A 48 -3.90 1.82 15.16
N TRP A 49 -4.07 0.84 14.29
CA TRP A 49 -3.20 -0.32 14.21
C TRP A 49 -1.74 0.09 13.93
N ALA A 50 -1.52 0.94 12.92
CA ALA A 50 -0.17 1.42 12.59
C ALA A 50 0.49 2.21 13.73
N ALA A 51 -0.29 3.00 14.47
CA ALA A 51 0.21 3.74 15.63
C ALA A 51 0.56 2.81 16.81
N GLN A 52 -0.16 1.72 17.00
CA GLN A 52 0.08 0.76 18.08
C GLN A 52 1.23 -0.19 17.76
N GLU A 53 1.28 -0.73 16.55
CA GLU A 53 2.30 -1.71 16.12
C GLU A 53 3.65 -1.04 15.85
N GLY A 54 3.62 0.20 15.39
CA GLY A 54 4.80 0.92 14.90
C GLY A 54 5.11 0.59 13.45
N VAL A 55 5.29 1.66 12.66
CA VAL A 55 5.45 1.54 11.19
C VAL A 55 6.64 0.66 10.80
N GLU A 56 7.75 0.71 11.53
CA GLU A 56 8.93 -0.10 11.21
C GLU A 56 8.70 -1.61 11.44
N ASN A 57 7.97 -1.99 12.50
CA ASN A 57 7.58 -3.39 12.73
C ASN A 57 6.65 -3.88 11.62
N ILE A 58 5.71 -3.03 11.21
CA ILE A 58 4.82 -3.32 10.08
C ILE A 58 5.62 -3.53 8.79
N MET A 59 6.63 -2.68 8.52
CA MET A 59 7.49 -2.83 7.35
C MET A 59 8.20 -4.18 7.34
N LEU A 60 8.77 -4.60 8.46
CA LEU A 60 9.46 -5.89 8.56
C LEU A 60 8.51 -7.06 8.31
N GLY A 61 7.35 -7.08 8.97
CA GLY A 61 6.35 -8.13 8.75
C GLY A 61 5.82 -8.15 7.31
N MET A 62 5.63 -6.99 6.70
CA MET A 62 5.16 -6.87 5.32
C MET A 62 6.22 -7.34 4.31
N ILE A 63 7.51 -7.03 4.55
CA ILE A 63 8.63 -7.56 3.76
C ILE A 63 8.58 -9.09 3.74
N ASP A 64 8.39 -9.74 4.89
CA ASP A 64 8.34 -11.20 4.98
C ASP A 64 7.19 -11.79 4.15
N TYR A 65 6.00 -11.18 4.18
CA TYR A 65 4.84 -11.62 3.40
C TYR A 65 5.05 -11.43 1.89
N ILE A 66 5.56 -10.26 1.48
CA ILE A 66 5.83 -9.96 0.07
C ILE A 66 6.91 -10.90 -0.47
N GLU A 67 8.03 -11.06 0.24
CA GLU A 67 9.10 -11.97 -0.18
C GLU A 67 8.61 -13.42 -0.28
N ALA A 68 7.80 -13.88 0.68
CA ALA A 68 7.23 -15.23 0.66
C ALA A 68 6.33 -15.45 -0.57
N ASP A 69 5.54 -14.44 -0.95
CA ASP A 69 4.66 -14.56 -2.13
C ASP A 69 5.46 -14.47 -3.45
N PHE A 70 6.49 -13.63 -3.54
CA PHE A 70 7.42 -13.67 -4.70
C PHE A 70 8.15 -15.02 -4.84
N ARG A 71 8.50 -15.67 -3.72
CA ARG A 71 9.07 -17.05 -3.75
C ARG A 71 8.07 -18.11 -4.21
N ARG A 72 6.78 -17.80 -4.15
CA ARG A 72 5.69 -18.65 -4.66
C ARG A 72 5.22 -18.24 -6.06
N TRP A 73 5.97 -17.41 -6.78
CA TRP A 73 5.64 -16.84 -8.08
C TRP A 73 4.94 -17.79 -9.07
N PRO A 74 5.37 -19.06 -9.23
CA PRO A 74 4.75 -19.97 -10.21
C PRO A 74 3.28 -20.33 -9.91
N VAL A 75 2.80 -20.20 -8.67
CA VAL A 75 1.43 -20.58 -8.30
C VAL A 75 0.42 -19.45 -8.55
N PHE A 76 0.90 -18.24 -8.78
CA PHE A 76 0.02 -17.09 -8.96
C PHE A 76 -0.52 -16.98 -10.38
N ASP A 77 -1.82 -16.71 -10.49
CA ASP A 77 -2.41 -16.11 -11.68
C ASP A 77 -1.98 -14.65 -11.78
N LYS A 78 -1.36 -14.29 -12.90
CA LYS A 78 -0.75 -12.96 -13.10
C LYS A 78 -1.33 -12.31 -14.37
N CYS A 79 -1.71 -11.06 -14.23
CA CYS A 79 -2.00 -10.19 -15.36
C CYS A 79 -1.55 -8.76 -15.05
N ALA A 80 -1.24 -8.01 -16.10
CA ALA A 80 -1.03 -6.57 -15.97
C ALA A 80 -2.30 -5.90 -15.42
N ARG A 81 -2.13 -4.78 -14.74
CA ARG A 81 -3.26 -4.00 -14.22
C ARG A 81 -4.22 -3.58 -15.35
N ILE A 82 -5.49 -3.49 -15.01
CA ILE A 82 -6.55 -3.09 -15.94
C ILE A 82 -6.93 -1.65 -15.60
N GLY A 83 -6.62 -0.71 -16.48
CA GLY A 83 -6.80 0.72 -16.25
C GLY A 83 -7.85 1.37 -17.14
N SER A 84 -8.52 2.39 -16.59
CA SER A 84 -9.31 3.38 -17.31
C SER A 84 -8.54 4.71 -17.29
N HIS A 85 -7.93 5.04 -18.42
CA HIS A 85 -7.09 6.22 -18.57
C HIS A 85 -7.92 7.43 -19.03
N SER A 86 -7.56 8.62 -18.52
CA SER A 86 -8.14 9.90 -18.87
C SER A 86 -7.05 10.99 -18.89
N ASP A 87 -7.38 12.17 -19.41
CA ASP A 87 -6.45 13.31 -19.44
C ASP A 87 -6.05 13.81 -18.03
N VAL A 88 -6.83 13.47 -17.00
CA VAL A 88 -6.62 13.95 -15.62
C VAL A 88 -6.09 12.86 -14.68
N GLY A 89 -6.16 11.58 -15.06
CA GLY A 89 -5.75 10.49 -14.20
C GLY A 89 -6.11 9.12 -14.72
N VAL A 90 -5.80 8.12 -13.91
CA VAL A 90 -6.10 6.72 -14.16
C VAL A 90 -6.86 6.13 -12.98
N ILE A 91 -7.75 5.18 -13.27
CA ILE A 91 -8.39 4.31 -12.28
C ILE A 91 -8.10 2.87 -12.70
N GLU A 92 -7.58 2.06 -11.78
CA GLU A 92 -7.06 0.74 -12.08
C GLU A 92 -7.58 -0.34 -11.13
N LEU A 93 -7.64 -1.56 -11.66
CA LEU A 93 -7.79 -2.79 -10.90
C LEU A 93 -6.53 -3.63 -11.07
N MET A 94 -6.04 -4.17 -9.95
CA MET A 94 -4.84 -5.00 -9.88
C MET A 94 -5.20 -6.36 -9.25
N PRO A 95 -5.72 -7.31 -10.05
CA PRO A 95 -6.14 -8.61 -9.55
C PRO A 95 -5.01 -9.64 -9.59
N THR A 96 -5.06 -10.61 -8.65
CA THR A 96 -4.24 -11.82 -8.66
C THR A 96 -4.89 -12.94 -7.83
N SER A 97 -4.45 -14.18 -8.02
CA SER A 97 -4.88 -15.33 -7.22
C SER A 97 -3.74 -16.32 -7.05
N ASP A 98 -3.66 -16.95 -5.88
CA ASP A 98 -2.76 -18.09 -5.64
C ASP A 98 -3.46 -19.46 -5.77
N GLY A 99 -4.69 -19.46 -6.29
CA GLY A 99 -5.54 -20.65 -6.45
C GLY A 99 -6.31 -21.04 -5.19
N GLN A 100 -6.06 -20.42 -4.05
CA GLN A 100 -6.83 -20.60 -2.80
C GLN A 100 -7.55 -19.31 -2.43
N GLU A 101 -6.86 -18.19 -2.53
CA GLU A 101 -7.42 -16.85 -2.35
C GLU A 101 -7.28 -16.06 -3.64
N TYR A 102 -8.27 -15.22 -3.90
CA TYR A 102 -8.25 -14.18 -4.92
C TYR A 102 -8.18 -12.85 -4.22
N GLY A 103 -7.37 -11.94 -4.75
CA GLY A 103 -7.31 -10.57 -4.25
C GLY A 103 -7.31 -9.56 -5.38
N PHE A 104 -7.82 -8.37 -5.09
CA PHE A 104 -7.64 -7.23 -5.97
C PHE A 104 -7.51 -5.95 -5.17
N LYS A 105 -6.82 -4.98 -5.77
CA LYS A 105 -6.83 -3.60 -5.36
C LYS A 105 -7.50 -2.74 -6.42
N TYR A 106 -8.41 -1.86 -6.00
CA TYR A 106 -8.82 -0.66 -6.72
C TYR A 106 -7.89 0.47 -6.32
N VAL A 107 -7.36 1.20 -7.29
CA VAL A 107 -6.51 2.37 -7.04
C VAL A 107 -6.74 3.43 -8.12
N ASN A 108 -6.60 4.70 -7.76
CA ASN A 108 -6.53 5.79 -8.71
C ASN A 108 -5.18 6.50 -8.65
N GLY A 109 -4.79 7.12 -9.76
CA GLY A 109 -3.67 8.05 -9.85
C GLY A 109 -4.12 9.35 -10.50
N HIS A 110 -4.26 10.44 -9.70
CA HIS A 110 -4.70 11.76 -10.18
C HIS A 110 -3.74 12.84 -9.67
N PRO A 111 -2.61 13.10 -10.36
CA PRO A 111 -1.56 14.00 -9.90
C PRO A 111 -2.01 15.45 -9.61
N SER A 112 -3.06 15.92 -10.29
CA SER A 112 -3.58 17.29 -10.10
C SER A 112 -4.49 17.44 -8.87
N ASN A 113 -4.89 16.35 -8.22
CA ASN A 113 -5.80 16.36 -7.07
C ASN A 113 -5.33 17.24 -5.89
N PRO A 114 -4.05 17.28 -5.52
CA PRO A 114 -3.60 18.13 -4.41
C PRO A 114 -3.92 19.62 -4.59
N ALA A 115 -3.93 20.13 -5.81
CA ALA A 115 -4.32 21.51 -6.11
C ALA A 115 -5.78 21.85 -5.73
N SER A 116 -6.63 20.80 -5.61
CA SER A 116 -8.05 20.93 -5.20
C SER A 116 -8.32 20.34 -3.81
N GLY A 117 -7.27 20.02 -3.03
CA GLY A 117 -7.39 19.49 -1.67
C GLY A 117 -7.73 17.99 -1.60
N HIS A 118 -7.58 17.26 -2.70
CA HIS A 118 -7.76 15.80 -2.74
C HIS A 118 -6.42 15.08 -2.79
N GLN A 119 -6.39 13.81 -2.42
CA GLN A 119 -5.18 13.00 -2.51
C GLN A 119 -4.92 12.56 -3.95
N THR A 120 -3.64 12.47 -4.32
CA THR A 120 -3.20 11.94 -5.63
C THR A 120 -3.67 10.49 -5.81
N VAL A 121 -3.55 9.69 -4.75
CA VAL A 121 -3.87 8.26 -4.74
C VAL A 121 -4.88 7.97 -3.64
N THR A 122 -5.93 7.22 -3.96
CA THR A 122 -6.80 6.54 -3.00
C THR A 122 -7.00 5.09 -3.44
N ALA A 123 -7.11 4.17 -2.50
CA ALA A 123 -7.23 2.76 -2.82
C ALA A 123 -8.05 1.99 -1.78
N PHE A 124 -8.62 0.88 -2.20
CA PHE A 124 -9.16 -0.16 -1.34
C PHE A 124 -8.93 -1.54 -1.96
N GLY A 125 -9.00 -2.60 -1.17
CA GLY A 125 -8.77 -3.94 -1.67
C GLY A 125 -9.59 -5.00 -0.94
N VAL A 126 -9.73 -6.14 -1.59
CA VAL A 126 -10.53 -7.27 -1.13
C VAL A 126 -9.74 -8.56 -1.27
N LEU A 127 -9.89 -9.47 -0.30
CA LEU A 127 -9.56 -10.89 -0.45
C LEU A 127 -10.86 -11.70 -0.52
N ALA A 128 -10.86 -12.75 -1.33
CA ALA A 128 -11.99 -13.68 -1.49
C ALA A 128 -11.48 -15.13 -1.50
N ASP A 129 -12.29 -16.04 -0.97
CA ASP A 129 -12.05 -17.48 -1.05
C ASP A 129 -12.36 -17.99 -2.47
N VAL A 130 -11.41 -18.68 -3.09
CA VAL A 130 -11.55 -19.16 -4.48
C VAL A 130 -12.61 -20.26 -4.59
N ALA A 131 -12.76 -21.10 -3.56
CA ALA A 131 -13.70 -22.23 -3.62
C ALA A 131 -15.17 -21.79 -3.61
N THR A 132 -15.46 -20.69 -2.91
CA THR A 132 -16.84 -20.17 -2.78
C THR A 132 -17.08 -18.89 -3.57
N GLY A 133 -16.02 -18.15 -3.90
CA GLY A 133 -16.09 -16.80 -4.48
C GLY A 133 -16.50 -15.72 -3.47
N TYR A 134 -16.60 -16.05 -2.17
CA TYR A 134 -17.05 -15.10 -1.16
C TYR A 134 -15.90 -14.19 -0.69
N PRO A 135 -16.14 -12.86 -0.58
CA PRO A 135 -15.18 -11.96 0.04
C PRO A 135 -15.00 -12.31 1.52
N THR A 136 -13.75 -12.39 1.96
CA THR A 136 -13.36 -12.77 3.32
C THR A 136 -12.78 -11.61 4.12
N PHE A 137 -12.20 -10.63 3.40
CA PHE A 137 -11.55 -9.47 3.99
C PHE A 137 -11.64 -8.26 3.06
N TRP A 138 -11.87 -7.09 3.62
CA TRP A 138 -11.88 -5.81 2.90
C TRP A 138 -11.06 -4.78 3.67
N SER A 139 -10.28 -3.96 2.98
CA SER A 139 -9.47 -2.93 3.61
C SER A 139 -9.39 -1.64 2.80
N GLU A 140 -9.29 -0.53 3.51
CA GLU A 140 -8.65 0.68 3.03
C GLU A 140 -7.24 0.35 2.58
N MET A 141 -6.81 0.84 1.44
CA MET A 141 -5.49 0.56 0.91
C MET A 141 -4.69 1.81 0.53
N THR A 142 -5.12 3.01 0.84
CA THR A 142 -4.29 4.20 0.59
C THR A 142 -3.06 4.18 1.50
N VAL A 143 -3.27 3.99 2.80
CA VAL A 143 -2.20 3.80 3.79
C VAL A 143 -1.48 2.47 3.55
N LEU A 144 -2.25 1.40 3.31
CA LEU A 144 -1.67 0.08 3.09
C LEU A 144 -0.78 0.04 1.82
N THR A 145 -1.17 0.73 0.74
CA THR A 145 -0.34 0.86 -0.47
C THR A 145 0.94 1.64 -0.18
N ALA A 146 0.88 2.71 0.62
CA ALA A 146 2.09 3.44 1.01
C ALA A 146 3.07 2.53 1.77
N LEU A 147 2.56 1.73 2.70
CA LEU A 147 3.34 0.76 3.48
C LEU A 147 3.95 -0.33 2.58
N ARG A 148 3.13 -1.00 1.71
CA ARG A 148 3.62 -2.11 0.89
C ARG A 148 4.64 -1.64 -0.16
N THR A 149 4.44 -0.47 -0.75
CA THR A 149 5.39 0.08 -1.74
C THR A 149 6.76 0.30 -1.11
N ALA A 150 6.80 0.90 0.07
CA ALA A 150 8.05 1.09 0.78
C ALA A 150 8.68 -0.23 1.27
N ALA A 151 7.87 -1.18 1.72
CA ALA A 151 8.32 -2.51 2.10
C ALA A 151 8.91 -3.26 0.90
N THR A 152 8.31 -3.18 -0.28
CA THR A 152 8.86 -3.77 -1.52
C THR A 152 10.21 -3.17 -1.88
N SER A 153 10.33 -1.82 -1.90
CA SER A 153 11.62 -1.16 -2.16
C SER A 153 12.71 -1.60 -1.18
N ALA A 154 12.39 -1.69 0.10
CA ALA A 154 13.34 -2.11 1.13
C ALA A 154 13.69 -3.61 1.03
N MET A 155 12.72 -4.47 0.72
CA MET A 155 12.96 -5.89 0.45
C MET A 155 13.94 -6.06 -0.71
N VAL A 156 13.72 -5.36 -1.82
CA VAL A 156 14.60 -5.42 -2.99
C VAL A 156 15.99 -4.89 -2.67
N ALA A 157 16.09 -3.78 -1.95
CA ALA A 157 17.36 -3.21 -1.52
C ALA A 157 18.16 -4.18 -0.62
N LYS A 158 17.52 -5.00 0.23
CA LYS A 158 18.21 -6.07 0.99
C LYS A 158 18.94 -7.07 0.10
N HIS A 159 18.44 -7.32 -1.10
CA HIS A 159 19.02 -8.29 -2.04
C HIS A 159 19.95 -7.65 -3.08
N LEU A 160 19.71 -6.38 -3.43
CA LEU A 160 20.37 -5.72 -4.56
C LEU A 160 21.28 -4.55 -4.17
N ALA A 161 21.12 -3.92 -3.01
CA ALA A 161 22.03 -2.90 -2.54
C ALA A 161 23.32 -3.53 -1.96
N ARG A 162 24.36 -2.71 -1.77
CA ARG A 162 25.56 -3.15 -1.04
C ARG A 162 25.22 -3.39 0.42
N PRO A 163 25.81 -4.40 1.07
CA PRO A 163 25.57 -4.68 2.49
C PRO A 163 26.00 -3.57 3.45
N ASP A 164 26.93 -2.71 3.01
CA ASP A 164 27.46 -1.57 3.76
C ASP A 164 26.76 -0.24 3.42
N SER A 165 25.65 -0.28 2.69
CA SER A 165 24.86 0.92 2.36
C SER A 165 24.40 1.64 3.62
N ALA A 166 24.66 2.95 3.68
CA ALA A 166 24.41 3.78 4.85
C ALA A 166 23.62 5.07 4.54
N THR A 167 23.55 5.47 3.26
CA THR A 167 22.96 6.74 2.84
C THR A 167 21.89 6.50 1.78
N LEU A 168 20.70 7.03 2.03
CA LEU A 168 19.57 7.02 1.10
C LEU A 168 19.34 8.42 0.52
N ALA A 169 19.30 8.54 -0.81
CA ALA A 169 18.77 9.72 -1.49
C ALA A 169 17.28 9.51 -1.85
N LEU A 170 16.45 10.47 -1.48
CA LEU A 170 15.02 10.50 -1.82
C LEU A 170 14.74 11.67 -2.76
N ILE A 171 14.37 11.36 -3.99
CA ILE A 171 14.00 12.31 -5.03
C ILE A 171 12.48 12.29 -5.20
N GLY A 172 11.85 13.39 -4.81
CA GLY A 172 10.41 13.47 -4.56
C GLY A 172 10.09 13.28 -3.09
N ASN A 173 9.55 14.33 -2.46
CA ASN A 173 9.23 14.32 -1.03
C ASN A 173 7.72 14.41 -0.78
N GLY A 174 6.95 13.77 -1.67
CA GLY A 174 5.50 13.62 -1.59
C GLY A 174 5.06 12.63 -0.52
N THR A 175 3.93 11.96 -0.76
CA THR A 175 3.28 11.05 0.21
C THR A 175 4.13 9.80 0.53
N GLN A 176 4.96 9.34 -0.42
CA GLN A 176 5.71 8.09 -0.29
C GLN A 176 7.00 8.21 0.55
N SER A 177 7.58 9.39 0.59
CA SER A 177 8.97 9.58 1.02
C SER A 177 9.25 9.15 2.46
N GLU A 178 8.38 9.48 3.42
CA GLU A 178 8.56 9.09 4.83
C GLU A 178 8.47 7.57 5.00
N PHE A 179 7.57 6.91 4.27
CA PHE A 179 7.45 5.45 4.30
C PHE A 179 8.69 4.77 3.73
N GLN A 180 9.26 5.30 2.64
CA GLN A 180 10.51 4.82 2.06
C GLN A 180 11.67 4.94 3.06
N ALA A 181 11.80 6.09 3.73
CA ALA A 181 12.83 6.28 4.75
C ALA A 181 12.70 5.29 5.91
N LEU A 182 11.47 5.11 6.43
CA LEU A 182 11.19 4.18 7.54
C LEU A 182 11.46 2.73 7.16
N ALA A 183 11.07 2.31 5.94
CA ALA A 183 11.31 0.96 5.47
C ALA A 183 12.81 0.66 5.28
N MET A 184 13.58 1.60 4.72
CA MET A 184 15.04 1.45 4.59
C MET A 184 15.74 1.42 5.94
N ARG A 185 15.27 2.18 6.91
CA ARG A 185 15.80 2.09 8.29
C ARG A 185 15.46 0.74 8.93
N ALA A 186 14.24 0.31 8.84
CA ALA A 186 13.81 -0.97 9.42
C ALA A 186 14.58 -2.16 8.82
N ALA A 187 14.77 -2.18 7.50
CA ALA A 187 15.36 -3.31 6.80
C ALA A 187 16.91 -3.27 6.75
N LEU A 188 17.51 -2.09 6.67
CA LEU A 188 18.94 -1.90 6.39
C LEU A 188 19.67 -1.05 7.44
N GLY A 189 18.94 -0.45 8.39
CA GLY A 189 19.53 0.40 9.43
C GLY A 189 19.93 1.81 8.95
N ILE A 190 19.45 2.26 7.79
CA ILE A 190 19.83 3.53 7.19
C ILE A 190 19.17 4.69 7.92
N ASN A 191 19.96 5.61 8.46
CA ASN A 191 19.51 6.83 9.14
C ASN A 191 19.91 8.12 8.43
N SER A 192 20.91 8.08 7.52
CA SER A 192 21.39 9.24 6.78
C SER A 192 20.58 9.41 5.50
N LEU A 193 19.87 10.54 5.40
CA LEU A 193 18.97 10.84 4.30
C LEU A 193 19.44 12.10 3.56
N ARG A 194 19.40 12.05 2.24
CA ARG A 194 19.64 13.18 1.35
C ARG A 194 18.36 13.39 0.53
N ILE A 195 17.71 14.54 0.70
CA ILE A 195 16.39 14.75 0.10
C ILE A 195 16.39 15.89 -0.90
N TRP A 196 15.63 15.76 -1.95
CA TRP A 196 15.37 16.83 -2.88
C TRP A 196 13.98 16.72 -3.53
N ASP A 197 13.34 17.87 -3.70
CA ASP A 197 12.08 18.04 -4.41
C ASP A 197 12.07 19.40 -5.11
N THR A 198 11.30 19.53 -6.16
CA THR A 198 11.02 20.83 -6.81
C THR A 198 10.15 21.73 -5.95
N ASP A 199 9.38 21.16 -5.01
CA ASP A 199 8.55 21.87 -4.03
C ASP A 199 9.26 22.01 -2.68
N PRO A 200 9.74 23.20 -2.30
CA PRO A 200 10.36 23.41 -0.99
C PRO A 200 9.43 23.09 0.21
N ALA A 201 8.11 23.21 0.03
CA ALA A 201 7.16 22.89 1.09
C ALA A 201 7.09 21.38 1.34
N ALA A 202 7.24 20.54 0.30
CA ALA A 202 7.35 19.10 0.44
C ALA A 202 8.61 18.69 1.22
N MET A 203 9.76 19.31 0.93
CA MET A 203 10.99 19.08 1.70
C MET A 203 10.86 19.50 3.16
N GLN A 204 10.25 20.67 3.44
CA GLN A 204 10.00 21.13 4.82
C GLN A 204 9.07 20.18 5.58
N LYS A 205 8.00 19.68 4.95
CA LYS A 205 7.11 18.67 5.50
C LYS A 205 7.88 17.41 5.86
N PHE A 206 8.71 16.92 4.95
CA PHE A 206 9.54 15.73 5.19
C PHE A 206 10.48 15.91 6.38
N VAL A 207 11.23 17.00 6.43
CA VAL A 207 12.13 17.32 7.56
C VAL A 207 11.36 17.35 8.87
N GLY A 208 10.21 18.03 8.90
CA GLY A 208 9.35 18.11 10.08
C GLY A 208 8.84 16.76 10.59
N ASN A 209 8.68 15.77 9.69
CA ASN A 209 8.27 14.43 10.04
C ASN A 209 9.47 13.52 10.39
N ALA A 210 10.60 13.63 9.68
CA ALA A 210 11.71 12.69 9.77
C ALA A 210 12.68 13.01 10.93
N GLU A 211 13.02 14.26 11.19
CA GLU A 211 13.95 14.64 12.26
C GLU A 211 13.48 14.22 13.67
N PRO A 212 12.18 14.38 14.04
CA PRO A 212 11.68 13.89 15.33
C PRO A 212 11.78 12.38 15.50
N LEU A 213 11.84 11.64 14.38
CA LEU A 213 12.04 10.18 14.36
C LEU A 213 13.53 9.78 14.45
N GLY A 214 14.44 10.75 14.49
CA GLY A 214 15.89 10.52 14.66
C GLY A 214 16.66 10.31 13.36
N PHE A 215 16.10 10.66 12.20
CA PHE A 215 16.85 10.69 10.95
C PHE A 215 17.80 11.89 10.88
N ASP A 216 18.99 11.67 10.30
CA ASP A 216 19.90 12.72 9.88
C ASP A 216 19.55 13.16 8.44
N VAL A 217 18.96 14.34 8.29
CA VAL A 217 18.39 14.80 7.03
C VAL A 217 19.22 15.94 6.43
N TYR A 218 19.81 15.69 5.28
CA TYR A 218 20.47 16.70 4.45
C TYR A 218 19.50 17.17 3.35
N VAL A 219 19.09 18.42 3.37
CA VAL A 219 18.28 19.04 2.32
C VAL A 219 19.20 19.51 1.21
N ALA A 220 19.17 18.81 0.10
CA ALA A 220 20.04 19.09 -1.05
C ALA A 220 19.56 20.29 -1.86
N SER A 221 20.50 20.92 -2.57
CA SER A 221 20.23 22.07 -3.45
C SER A 221 19.72 21.67 -4.84
N SER A 222 19.88 20.40 -5.23
CA SER A 222 19.47 19.82 -6.51
C SER A 222 19.37 18.30 -6.41
N ALA A 223 18.73 17.64 -7.39
CA ALA A 223 18.74 16.18 -7.50
C ALA A 223 20.19 15.65 -7.57
N HIS A 224 21.04 16.26 -8.37
CA HIS A 224 22.46 15.90 -8.45
C HIS A 224 23.18 16.00 -7.09
N ASP A 225 22.90 17.06 -6.32
CA ASP A 225 23.47 17.20 -4.96
C ASP A 225 22.92 16.13 -4.02
N ALA A 226 21.67 15.75 -4.13
CA ALA A 226 21.08 14.70 -3.30
C ALA A 226 21.69 13.32 -3.60
N VAL A 227 21.88 12.98 -4.86
CA VAL A 227 22.35 11.65 -5.31
C VAL A 227 23.85 11.45 -5.03
N ARG A 228 24.64 12.52 -5.08
CA ARG A 228 26.09 12.43 -4.89
C ARG A 228 26.48 11.80 -3.56
N GLY A 229 27.19 10.65 -3.64
CA GLY A 229 27.65 9.89 -2.47
C GLY A 229 26.54 9.13 -1.75
N ALA A 230 25.34 8.98 -2.34
CA ALA A 230 24.32 8.09 -1.84
C ALA A 230 24.60 6.64 -2.26
N ASP A 231 24.27 5.69 -1.40
CA ASP A 231 24.38 4.25 -1.70
C ASP A 231 23.12 3.73 -2.36
N ILE A 232 21.97 4.26 -1.94
CA ILE A 232 20.66 3.92 -2.46
C ILE A 232 19.98 5.22 -2.90
N VAL A 233 19.35 5.20 -4.08
CA VAL A 233 18.56 6.30 -4.61
C VAL A 233 17.14 5.80 -4.84
N THR A 234 16.15 6.51 -4.30
CA THR A 234 14.74 6.23 -4.59
C THR A 234 14.12 7.44 -5.27
N THR A 235 13.58 7.25 -6.48
CA THR A 235 12.77 8.26 -7.17
C THR A 235 11.29 7.97 -6.95
N CYS A 236 10.53 8.94 -6.46
CA CYS A 236 9.12 8.79 -6.13
C CYS A 236 8.32 10.08 -6.40
N THR A 237 8.50 10.65 -7.59
CA THR A 237 7.78 11.87 -7.98
C THR A 237 6.43 11.55 -8.63
N ALA A 238 5.49 12.50 -8.60
CA ALA A 238 4.12 12.30 -9.04
C ALA A 238 3.77 12.99 -10.37
N ASP A 239 4.74 13.58 -11.07
CA ASP A 239 4.46 14.24 -12.35
C ASP A 239 4.05 13.21 -13.41
N LYS A 240 3.11 13.57 -14.28
CA LYS A 240 2.64 12.73 -15.38
C LYS A 240 3.45 12.86 -16.67
N ALA A 241 4.34 13.84 -16.74
CA ALA A 241 5.20 14.01 -17.88
C ALA A 241 6.46 13.14 -17.74
N SER A 242 6.98 12.66 -18.86
CA SER A 242 8.37 12.19 -18.92
C SER A 242 9.28 13.35 -18.50
N ALA A 243 9.64 13.38 -17.25
CA ALA A 243 10.54 14.37 -16.68
C ALA A 243 11.80 13.64 -16.24
N THR A 244 12.87 13.71 -17.05
CA THR A 244 14.17 13.16 -16.65
C THR A 244 14.65 13.86 -15.39
N ILE A 245 14.61 13.14 -14.27
CA ILE A 245 15.01 13.62 -12.96
C ILE A 245 16.43 13.23 -12.65
N LEU A 246 16.82 12.00 -13.01
CA LEU A 246 18.18 11.49 -12.90
C LEU A 246 18.82 11.36 -14.27
N THR A 247 20.05 11.83 -14.39
CA THR A 247 20.91 11.71 -15.58
C THR A 247 22.08 10.77 -15.30
N ALA A 248 22.66 10.18 -16.37
CA ALA A 248 23.70 9.16 -16.23
C ALA A 248 24.95 9.65 -15.49
N ASP A 249 25.26 10.94 -15.57
CA ASP A 249 26.41 11.57 -14.87
C ASP A 249 26.21 11.71 -13.36
N MET A 250 24.98 11.48 -12.84
CA MET A 250 24.71 11.47 -11.40
C MET A 250 24.97 10.09 -10.77
N ILE A 251 25.08 9.04 -11.57
CA ILE A 251 25.13 7.65 -11.08
C ILE A 251 26.57 7.23 -10.83
N GLU A 252 26.85 6.81 -9.61
CA GLU A 252 28.16 6.36 -9.16
C GLU A 252 28.22 4.82 -9.10
N PRO A 253 29.41 4.20 -9.28
CA PRO A 253 29.56 2.76 -9.13
C PRO A 253 29.07 2.25 -7.77
N GLY A 254 28.37 1.11 -7.78
CA GLY A 254 27.87 0.47 -6.57
C GLY A 254 26.50 0.97 -6.08
N MET A 255 25.93 2.00 -6.69
CA MET A 255 24.59 2.48 -6.34
C MET A 255 23.51 1.41 -6.57
N HIS A 256 22.48 1.46 -5.75
CA HIS A 256 21.20 0.80 -5.97
C HIS A 256 20.11 1.85 -6.22
N ILE A 257 19.32 1.69 -7.26
CA ILE A 257 18.27 2.64 -7.65
C ILE A 257 16.92 1.94 -7.54
N ASN A 258 16.00 2.46 -6.71
CA ASN A 258 14.58 2.13 -6.72
C ASN A 258 13.86 3.19 -7.57
N ALA A 259 13.53 2.86 -8.79
CA ALA A 259 12.73 3.70 -9.69
C ALA A 259 11.25 3.37 -9.50
N ILE A 260 10.57 4.07 -8.60
CA ILE A 260 9.18 3.77 -8.24
C ILE A 260 8.18 4.84 -8.70
N GLY A 261 8.65 5.90 -9.31
CA GLY A 261 7.81 6.98 -9.80
C GLY A 261 7.33 6.81 -11.24
N GLY A 262 7.99 6.00 -12.06
CA GLY A 262 7.53 5.58 -13.37
C GLY A 262 6.47 4.47 -13.22
N ASP A 263 5.19 4.81 -13.28
CA ASP A 263 4.09 3.91 -12.96
C ASP A 263 2.90 4.00 -13.93
N CYS A 264 3.13 4.59 -15.10
CA CYS A 264 2.12 4.65 -16.17
C CYS A 264 2.75 4.85 -17.55
N PRO A 265 2.02 4.53 -18.63
CA PRO A 265 2.52 4.71 -19.98
C PRO A 265 2.94 6.15 -20.27
N GLY A 266 4.15 6.33 -20.80
CA GLY A 266 4.72 7.62 -21.14
C GLY A 266 5.33 8.40 -19.99
N LYS A 267 5.36 7.86 -18.77
CA LYS A 267 6.00 8.46 -17.60
C LYS A 267 7.29 7.73 -17.27
N THR A 268 8.40 8.44 -17.29
CA THR A 268 9.72 7.95 -16.87
C THR A 268 10.45 9.04 -16.11
N GLU A 269 11.26 8.67 -15.14
CA GLU A 269 12.04 9.55 -14.28
C GLU A 269 13.53 9.47 -14.53
N LEU A 270 13.99 8.34 -15.09
CA LEU A 270 15.40 8.10 -15.41
C LEU A 270 15.71 8.45 -16.86
N ASP A 271 16.90 9.02 -17.10
CA ASP A 271 17.49 9.00 -18.43
C ASP A 271 17.68 7.54 -18.88
N ALA A 272 17.26 7.22 -20.11
CA ALA A 272 17.40 5.88 -20.68
C ALA A 272 18.86 5.35 -20.63
N ALA A 273 19.86 6.24 -20.68
CA ALA A 273 21.25 5.86 -20.54
C ALA A 273 21.57 5.22 -19.18
N ILE A 274 20.84 5.55 -18.10
CA ILE A 274 21.05 4.95 -16.78
C ILE A 274 20.78 3.44 -16.83
N LEU A 275 19.75 3.01 -17.55
CA LEU A 275 19.38 1.60 -17.66
C LEU A 275 20.50 0.75 -18.30
N THR A 276 21.41 1.39 -19.07
CA THR A 276 22.58 0.72 -19.66
C THR A 276 23.82 0.71 -18.78
N LEU A 277 23.79 1.39 -17.62
CA LEU A 277 24.92 1.44 -16.69
C LEU A 277 24.96 0.27 -15.71
N GLY A 278 23.83 -0.43 -15.53
CA GLY A 278 23.70 -1.49 -14.55
C GLY A 278 22.72 -2.58 -14.97
N ASP A 279 22.46 -3.50 -14.05
CA ASP A 279 21.49 -4.57 -14.25
C ASP A 279 20.11 -4.10 -13.78
N VAL A 280 19.11 -4.36 -14.63
CA VAL A 280 17.72 -3.95 -14.39
C VAL A 280 16.89 -5.14 -13.92
N PHE A 281 16.20 -4.95 -12.80
CA PHE A 281 15.32 -5.91 -12.15
C PHE A 281 13.88 -5.37 -12.17
N VAL A 282 12.92 -6.26 -12.41
CA VAL A 282 11.48 -5.91 -12.53
C VAL A 282 10.62 -6.89 -11.76
N GLU A 283 9.38 -6.50 -11.42
CA GLU A 283 8.41 -7.42 -10.84
C GLU A 283 7.83 -8.36 -11.90
N PHE A 284 7.12 -7.79 -12.88
CA PHE A 284 6.38 -8.50 -13.90
C PHE A 284 6.61 -7.83 -15.28
N PRO A 285 7.40 -8.46 -16.17
CA PRO A 285 7.82 -7.83 -17.43
C PRO A 285 6.67 -7.32 -18.29
N GLU A 286 5.57 -8.09 -18.41
CA GLU A 286 4.44 -7.74 -19.26
C GLU A 286 3.76 -6.42 -18.82
N GLN A 287 3.88 -6.03 -17.55
CA GLN A 287 3.41 -4.75 -17.04
C GLN A 287 4.51 -3.69 -17.10
N THR A 288 5.74 -4.02 -16.71
CA THR A 288 6.84 -3.05 -16.63
C THR A 288 7.20 -2.50 -18.01
N TRP A 289 7.12 -3.32 -19.08
CA TRP A 289 7.30 -2.84 -20.45
C TRP A 289 6.30 -1.77 -20.90
N ILE A 290 5.14 -1.69 -20.24
CA ILE A 290 4.08 -0.71 -20.58
C ILE A 290 4.25 0.56 -19.74
N GLU A 291 4.67 0.43 -18.48
CA GLU A 291 4.52 1.48 -17.46
C GLU A 291 5.83 1.90 -16.79
N GLY A 292 6.87 1.02 -16.81
CA GLY A 292 8.12 1.24 -16.11
C GLY A 292 9.15 2.05 -16.90
N GLU A 293 10.33 2.20 -16.34
CA GLU A 293 11.46 2.90 -16.98
C GLU A 293 11.93 2.20 -18.25
N ILE A 294 11.82 0.85 -18.32
CA ILE A 294 12.21 0.06 -19.48
C ILE A 294 11.34 0.30 -20.72
N GLN A 295 10.18 0.98 -20.60
CA GLN A 295 9.40 1.39 -21.79
C GLN A 295 10.19 2.25 -22.78
N GLN A 296 11.31 2.86 -22.33
CA GLN A 296 12.23 3.65 -23.15
C GLN A 296 13.21 2.79 -23.97
N MET A 297 13.29 1.48 -23.68
CA MET A 297 14.32 0.60 -24.21
C MET A 297 13.78 -0.26 -25.36
N PRO A 298 14.68 -0.81 -26.24
CA PRO A 298 14.30 -1.81 -27.22
C PRO A 298 13.69 -3.06 -26.57
N ALA A 299 12.76 -3.73 -27.25
CA ALA A 299 12.02 -4.88 -26.72
C ALA A 299 12.89 -6.10 -26.32
N ASP A 300 14.14 -6.15 -26.78
CA ASP A 300 15.13 -7.18 -26.46
C ASP A 300 16.15 -6.72 -25.38
N PHE A 301 15.89 -5.60 -24.73
CA PHE A 301 16.73 -5.13 -23.62
C PHE A 301 16.75 -6.13 -22.49
N PRO A 302 17.95 -6.50 -21.96
CA PRO A 302 18.05 -7.52 -20.91
C PRO A 302 17.49 -7.01 -19.57
N ILE A 303 16.62 -7.80 -18.98
CA ILE A 303 16.06 -7.57 -17.65
C ILE A 303 16.07 -8.87 -16.84
N THR A 304 15.99 -8.77 -15.53
CA THR A 304 15.88 -9.91 -14.61
C THR A 304 14.59 -9.77 -13.79
N GLU A 305 13.80 -10.83 -13.73
CA GLU A 305 12.64 -10.86 -12.86
C GLU A 305 13.07 -11.06 -11.40
N LEU A 306 12.51 -10.25 -10.50
CA LEU A 306 12.88 -10.26 -9.07
C LEU A 306 12.72 -11.64 -8.41
N TRP A 307 11.64 -12.37 -8.75
CA TRP A 307 11.37 -13.69 -8.18
C TRP A 307 12.49 -14.70 -8.49
N GLN A 308 13.16 -14.58 -9.64
CA GLN A 308 14.29 -15.44 -10.01
C GLN A 308 15.49 -15.22 -9.09
N VAL A 309 15.74 -13.95 -8.72
CA VAL A 309 16.80 -13.62 -7.74
C VAL A 309 16.46 -14.20 -6.36
N LEU A 310 15.21 -14.05 -5.92
CA LEU A 310 14.76 -14.54 -4.63
C LEU A 310 14.80 -16.06 -4.52
N LEU A 311 14.60 -16.79 -5.64
CA LEU A 311 14.73 -18.23 -5.70
C LEU A 311 16.18 -18.71 -5.96
N GLY A 312 17.11 -17.78 -6.24
CA GLY A 312 18.50 -18.13 -6.59
C GLY A 312 18.65 -18.69 -8.02
N GLU A 313 17.68 -18.46 -8.89
CA GLU A 313 17.68 -18.85 -10.30
C GLU A 313 18.41 -17.82 -11.19
N ALA A 314 18.46 -16.58 -10.71
CA ALA A 314 19.24 -15.51 -11.32
C ALA A 314 20.15 -14.85 -10.28
N ALA A 315 21.25 -14.25 -10.74
CA ALA A 315 22.12 -13.47 -9.87
C ALA A 315 21.47 -12.13 -9.54
N GLY A 316 21.57 -11.72 -8.27
CA GLY A 316 21.34 -10.35 -7.84
C GLY A 316 22.62 -9.53 -8.00
N ARG A 317 23.00 -8.76 -6.97
CA ARG A 317 24.28 -8.05 -6.96
C ARG A 317 25.46 -9.04 -6.92
N THR A 318 26.40 -8.88 -7.84
CA THR A 318 27.58 -9.76 -8.01
C THR A 318 28.91 -9.09 -7.67
N SER A 319 28.94 -7.75 -7.61
CA SER A 319 30.16 -7.00 -7.25
C SER A 319 29.84 -5.71 -6.50
N PRO A 320 30.78 -5.17 -5.71
CA PRO A 320 30.59 -3.90 -5.00
C PRO A 320 30.35 -2.71 -5.95
N ASP A 321 30.98 -2.69 -7.12
CA ASP A 321 30.87 -1.57 -8.06
C ASP A 321 29.68 -1.70 -9.03
N GLN A 322 28.95 -2.83 -9.02
CA GLN A 322 27.78 -3.04 -9.85
C GLN A 322 26.68 -2.03 -9.52
N ILE A 323 26.12 -1.41 -10.53
CA ILE A 323 24.89 -0.61 -10.41
C ILE A 323 23.71 -1.56 -10.57
N THR A 324 22.74 -1.48 -9.66
CA THR A 324 21.52 -2.28 -9.71
C THR A 324 20.31 -1.34 -9.74
N ILE A 325 19.37 -1.61 -10.64
CA ILE A 325 18.20 -0.76 -10.87
C ILE A 325 16.96 -1.63 -10.70
N PHE A 326 16.10 -1.27 -9.75
CA PHE A 326 14.78 -1.87 -9.62
C PHE A 326 13.76 -0.95 -10.27
N ASP A 327 13.29 -1.33 -11.45
CA ASP A 327 12.23 -0.64 -12.19
C ASP A 327 10.88 -1.16 -11.70
N SER A 328 10.34 -0.46 -10.71
CA SER A 328 9.17 -0.87 -9.94
C SER A 328 7.94 -0.08 -10.34
N VAL A 329 7.00 -0.74 -10.92
CA VAL A 329 5.66 -0.20 -11.22
C VAL A 329 4.62 -0.60 -10.17
N GLY A 330 4.99 -1.51 -9.26
CA GLY A 330 4.12 -2.14 -8.28
C GLY A 330 3.21 -3.19 -8.90
N PHE A 331 3.16 -4.38 -8.33
CA PHE A 331 2.44 -5.51 -8.89
C PHE A 331 1.38 -6.07 -7.94
N ALA A 332 0.32 -6.69 -8.48
CA ALA A 332 -0.84 -7.16 -7.71
C ALA A 332 -0.49 -8.15 -6.57
N ILE A 333 0.61 -8.93 -6.71
CA ILE A 333 1.07 -9.85 -5.67
C ILE A 333 1.49 -9.12 -4.40
N GLU A 334 2.06 -7.92 -4.51
CA GLU A 334 2.43 -7.10 -3.35
C GLU A 334 1.20 -6.61 -2.59
N ASP A 335 0.15 -6.23 -3.31
CA ASP A 335 -1.13 -5.82 -2.72
C ASP A 335 -1.84 -7.01 -2.05
N PHE A 336 -1.77 -8.17 -2.68
CA PHE A 336 -2.30 -9.43 -2.13
C PHE A 336 -1.56 -9.82 -0.85
N ALA A 337 -0.23 -9.77 -0.84
CA ALA A 337 0.60 -10.02 0.33
C ALA A 337 0.27 -9.05 1.47
N ALA A 338 0.14 -7.74 1.17
CA ALA A 338 -0.20 -6.71 2.14
C ALA A 338 -1.60 -6.91 2.75
N LEU A 339 -2.60 -7.27 1.94
CA LEU A 339 -3.95 -7.59 2.43
C LEU A 339 -3.93 -8.81 3.37
N ARG A 340 -3.20 -9.86 3.02
CA ARG A 340 -3.04 -11.05 3.86
C ARG A 340 -2.32 -10.74 5.15
N TYR A 341 -1.22 -9.99 5.09
CA TYR A 341 -0.51 -9.53 6.27
C TYR A 341 -1.43 -8.75 7.22
N LEU A 342 -2.14 -7.74 6.71
CA LEU A 342 -3.05 -6.94 7.52
C LEU A 342 -4.17 -7.79 8.11
N ARG A 343 -4.80 -8.67 7.31
CA ARG A 343 -5.85 -9.58 7.79
C ARG A 343 -5.37 -10.41 8.97
N ASP A 344 -4.18 -10.97 8.87
CA ASP A 344 -3.62 -11.85 9.89
C ASP A 344 -3.17 -11.04 11.12
N ALA A 345 -2.62 -9.84 10.92
CA ALA A 345 -2.19 -8.95 12.00
C ALA A 345 -3.36 -8.38 12.83
N VAL A 346 -4.54 -8.21 12.23
CA VAL A 346 -5.72 -7.70 12.96
C VAL A 346 -6.62 -8.82 13.49
N ASP A 347 -6.31 -10.08 13.23
CA ASP A 347 -7.14 -11.20 13.71
C ASP A 347 -7.19 -11.23 15.23
N GLY A 348 -8.40 -11.39 15.78
CA GLY A 348 -8.62 -11.37 17.24
C GLY A 348 -8.45 -10.00 17.92
N THR A 349 -8.34 -8.92 17.16
CA THR A 349 -8.23 -7.54 17.68
C THR A 349 -9.51 -6.73 17.47
N ASP A 350 -9.52 -5.45 17.89
CA ASP A 350 -10.59 -4.49 17.63
C ASP A 350 -10.27 -3.51 16.47
N PHE A 351 -9.30 -3.85 15.60
CA PHE A 351 -8.90 -3.01 14.48
C PHE A 351 -9.70 -3.27 13.19
N TYR A 352 -10.86 -3.89 13.26
CA TYR A 352 -11.77 -4.04 12.13
C TYR A 352 -13.22 -3.88 12.57
N ALA A 353 -14.10 -3.61 11.62
CA ALA A 353 -15.54 -3.70 11.75
C ALA A 353 -16.05 -4.91 10.96
N LEU A 354 -17.21 -5.44 11.35
CA LEU A 354 -17.91 -6.43 10.55
C LEU A 354 -18.92 -5.73 9.66
N VAL A 355 -18.88 -6.04 8.37
CA VAL A 355 -19.78 -5.46 7.36
C VAL A 355 -20.67 -6.56 6.79
N ASP A 356 -21.96 -6.30 6.77
CA ASP A 356 -22.97 -7.13 6.08
C ASP A 356 -22.90 -6.84 4.58
N LEU A 357 -22.01 -7.55 3.90
CA LEU A 357 -21.71 -7.35 2.47
C LEU A 357 -22.31 -8.46 1.58
N ILE A 358 -22.59 -9.63 2.17
CA ILE A 358 -22.99 -10.81 1.42
C ILE A 358 -24.46 -11.09 1.69
N ALA A 359 -25.27 -11.06 0.64
CA ALA A 359 -26.68 -11.47 0.75
C ALA A 359 -26.78 -12.95 1.17
N ASP A 360 -27.49 -13.23 2.25
CA ASP A 360 -27.63 -14.56 2.84
C ASP A 360 -29.11 -14.96 2.96
N PRO A 361 -29.78 -15.32 1.83
CA PRO A 361 -31.15 -15.84 1.86
C PRO A 361 -31.18 -17.24 2.45
N SER A 362 -32.24 -17.57 3.22
CA SER A 362 -32.44 -18.91 3.79
C SER A 362 -32.49 -20.03 2.73
N ASP A 363 -32.94 -19.74 1.51
CA ASP A 363 -32.76 -20.55 0.31
C ASP A 363 -31.82 -19.80 -0.66
N PRO A 364 -30.61 -20.28 -0.95
CA PRO A 364 -29.65 -19.63 -1.85
C PRO A 364 -30.20 -19.35 -3.26
N LYS A 365 -31.28 -20.03 -3.67
CA LYS A 365 -31.93 -19.82 -4.96
C LYS A 365 -33.05 -18.76 -4.89
N ASN A 366 -33.42 -18.29 -3.71
CA ASN A 366 -34.48 -17.33 -3.48
C ASN A 366 -33.96 -15.98 -3.00
N LEU A 367 -33.09 -15.35 -3.79
CA LEU A 367 -32.61 -14.00 -3.48
C LEU A 367 -33.77 -12.98 -3.37
N PHE A 368 -34.85 -13.15 -4.16
CA PHE A 368 -36.02 -12.29 -4.09
C PHE A 368 -36.75 -12.38 -2.74
N GLY A 369 -36.62 -13.50 -2.02
CA GLY A 369 -37.15 -13.66 -0.66
C GLY A 369 -36.68 -12.57 0.30
N LEU A 370 -35.42 -12.19 0.25
CA LEU A 370 -34.89 -11.09 1.08
C LEU A 370 -35.61 -9.76 0.85
N VAL A 371 -35.97 -9.48 -0.41
CA VAL A 371 -36.70 -8.24 -0.77
C VAL A 371 -38.17 -8.34 -0.37
N ALA A 372 -38.80 -9.51 -0.52
CA ALA A 372 -40.19 -9.75 -0.15
C ALA A 372 -40.37 -9.69 1.38
N ASP A 373 -39.46 -10.30 2.13
CA ASP A 373 -39.52 -10.37 3.62
C ASP A 373 -39.22 -9.01 4.25
N ALA A 374 -38.45 -8.15 3.59
CA ALA A 374 -38.16 -6.79 4.02
C ALA A 374 -39.33 -5.82 3.87
N ARG A 375 -40.46 -6.24 3.23
CA ARG A 375 -41.68 -5.46 3.23
C ARG A 375 -42.28 -5.48 4.64
N VAL A 376 -41.98 -4.43 5.40
CA VAL A 376 -42.45 -4.20 6.75
C VAL A 376 -43.93 -4.47 6.87
N PRO A 377 -44.40 -5.20 7.90
CA PRO A 377 -45.83 -5.29 8.19
C PRO A 377 -46.36 -3.86 8.39
N VAL A 378 -47.29 -3.43 7.57
CA VAL A 378 -48.12 -2.26 7.87
C VAL A 378 -48.68 -2.55 9.26
N LEU A 379 -48.28 -1.78 10.26
CA LEU A 379 -48.94 -1.80 11.56
C LEU A 379 -50.42 -1.63 11.29
N SER A 380 -51.18 -2.71 11.37
CA SER A 380 -52.62 -2.67 11.40
C SER A 380 -52.99 -1.86 12.62
N GLY A 381 -53.28 -0.58 12.41
CA GLY A 381 -53.82 0.28 13.43
C GLY A 381 -55.06 -0.37 13.95
N GLY A 382 -54.99 -0.84 15.19
CA GLY A 382 -56.18 -1.29 15.94
C GLY A 382 -57.15 -0.15 16.03
N ALA A 383 -58.37 -0.43 15.62
CA ALA A 383 -59.52 0.39 15.83
C ALA A 383 -59.91 0.37 17.33
#